data_a9d3e051abff678dc4146ed5e1a6635b
#
_entry.id   a9d3e051abff678dc4146ed5e1a6635b
#
_cell.length_a   1.000
_cell.length_b   1.000
_cell.length_c   1.000
_cell.angle_alpha   90.00
_cell.angle_beta   90.00
_cell.angle_gamma   90.00
#
_symmetry.space_group_name_H-M   'P 1'
#
loop_
_entity.id
_entity.type
_entity.pdbx_description
1 polymer ?
#
loop_
_entity_poly.entity_id
_entity_poly.type
_entity_poly.pdbx_seq_one_letter_code
_entity_poly.pdbx_strand_id
1 'polypeptide(L)'
;SSDLGLRVSELVNIKLNEINISDRTIRVLGKGSKERIVVFGNNTKEALNDYIDNGRYKVDFHNSEYLFLNKDGNRLSDRYIRKIIDDVIFKASIDKHVSPHMLRHTFATGMLNNGADLVSVKELLGHESLNTTSIYTHVSDDKIREVYNKTHPRA
;
A
#
# COMPACT_ATOMS: atom_id res chain seq x y z
N SER A 1 2.29 -2.03 -4.48
CA SER A 1 2.72 -0.88 -3.64
C SER A 1 2.52 0.47 -4.34
N SER A 2 2.64 0.52 -5.68
CA SER A 2 2.37 1.78 -6.42
C SER A 2 0.92 2.23 -6.30
N ASP A 3 -0.02 1.30 -6.24
CA ASP A 3 -1.46 1.60 -6.17
C ASP A 3 -1.94 1.94 -4.75
N LEU A 4 -1.12 1.68 -3.74
CA LEU A 4 -1.46 1.84 -2.32
C LEU A 4 -0.71 3.00 -1.65
N GLY A 5 0.30 3.57 -2.30
CA GLY A 5 1.15 4.61 -1.70
C GLY A 5 1.87 4.19 -0.42
N LEU A 6 2.05 2.88 -0.19
CA LEU A 6 2.70 2.33 1.01
C LEU A 6 4.21 2.53 0.99
N ARG A 7 4.80 2.69 2.18
CA ARG A 7 6.24 2.51 2.36
C ARG A 7 6.58 1.03 2.32
N VAL A 8 7.79 0.69 1.89
CA VAL A 8 8.23 -0.73 1.86
C VAL A 8 8.15 -1.36 3.25
N SER A 9 8.56 -0.64 4.29
CA SER A 9 8.48 -1.11 5.67
C SER A 9 7.04 -1.32 6.15
N GLU A 10 6.10 -0.51 5.70
CA GLU A 10 4.67 -0.70 5.98
C GLU A 10 4.15 -1.96 5.28
N LEU A 11 4.48 -2.12 3.99
CA LEU A 11 4.06 -3.26 3.18
C LEU A 11 4.47 -4.61 3.79
N VAL A 12 5.74 -4.75 4.19
CA VAL A 12 6.24 -6.02 4.74
C VAL A 12 5.70 -6.34 6.14
N ASN A 13 5.16 -5.35 6.84
CA ASN A 13 4.61 -5.50 8.18
C ASN A 13 3.09 -5.70 8.20
N ILE A 14 2.40 -5.67 7.07
CA ILE A 14 0.95 -5.91 7.02
C ILE A 14 0.64 -7.30 7.55
N LYS A 15 -0.33 -7.37 8.46
CA LYS A 15 -0.87 -8.61 9.00
C LYS A 15 -2.19 -8.98 8.33
N LEU A 16 -2.54 -10.27 8.36
CA LEU A 16 -3.79 -10.76 7.79
C LEU A 16 -5.03 -10.12 8.41
N ASN A 17 -5.02 -9.89 9.72
CA ASN A 17 -6.14 -9.28 10.45
C ASN A 17 -6.28 -7.76 10.22
N GLU A 18 -5.33 -7.13 9.54
CA GLU A 18 -5.36 -5.71 9.20
C GLU A 18 -5.97 -5.45 7.82
N ILE A 19 -6.36 -6.52 7.10
CA ILE A 19 -6.93 -6.42 5.76
C ILE A 19 -8.42 -6.71 5.81
N ASN A 20 -9.19 -5.81 5.20
CA ASN A 20 -10.59 -6.06 4.88
C ASN A 20 -10.75 -6.10 3.36
N ILE A 21 -10.85 -7.31 2.81
CA ILE A 21 -10.97 -7.54 1.36
C ILE A 21 -12.32 -7.03 0.84
N SER A 22 -13.40 -7.20 1.61
CA SER A 22 -14.73 -6.76 1.22
C SER A 22 -14.79 -5.25 1.09
N ASP A 23 -14.22 -4.56 2.05
CA ASP A 23 -14.15 -3.11 2.10
C ASP A 23 -12.99 -2.51 1.30
N ARG A 24 -12.11 -3.35 0.78
CA ARG A 24 -10.90 -2.94 0.05
C ARG A 24 -10.02 -1.99 0.86
N THR A 25 -9.83 -2.30 2.13
CA THR A 25 -9.03 -1.48 3.04
C THR A 25 -7.93 -2.28 3.72
N ILE A 26 -6.85 -1.60 4.04
CA ILE A 26 -5.74 -2.11 4.85
C ILE A 26 -5.46 -1.09 5.94
N ARG A 27 -5.41 -1.54 7.19
CA ARG A 27 -4.91 -0.74 8.30
C ARG A 27 -3.40 -0.83 8.31
N VAL A 28 -2.71 0.29 8.29
CA VAL A 28 -1.23 0.32 8.32
C VAL A 28 -0.74 1.20 9.47
N LEU A 29 0.33 0.74 10.10
CA LEU A 29 1.00 1.47 11.15
C LEU A 29 2.14 2.30 10.55
N GLY A 30 2.01 3.62 10.60
CA GLY A 30 3.00 4.56 10.12
C GLY A 30 4.05 4.93 11.18
N LYS A 31 4.88 5.91 10.85
CA LYS A 31 5.87 6.46 11.76
C LYS A 31 5.20 7.05 13.00
N GLY A 32 5.79 6.84 14.17
CA GLY A 32 5.23 7.32 15.44
C GLY A 32 3.99 6.53 15.91
N SER A 33 3.82 5.29 15.45
CA SER A 33 2.68 4.42 15.82
C SER A 33 1.30 4.99 15.43
N LYS A 34 1.27 5.90 14.46
CA LYS A 34 0.00 6.40 13.92
C LYS A 34 -0.58 5.43 12.91
N GLU A 35 -1.79 4.99 13.17
CA GLU A 35 -2.55 4.16 12.25
C GLU A 35 -3.22 5.00 11.17
N ARG A 36 -3.31 4.45 9.98
CA ARG A 36 -4.15 4.99 8.91
C ARG A 36 -4.77 3.86 8.08
N ILE A 37 -5.88 4.17 7.45
CA ILE A 37 -6.52 3.27 6.49
C ILE A 37 -5.99 3.59 5.09
N VAL A 38 -5.66 2.54 4.36
CA VAL A 38 -5.28 2.60 2.95
C VAL A 38 -6.33 1.86 2.15
N VAL A 39 -6.84 2.49 1.09
CA VAL A 39 -7.82 1.90 0.17
C VAL A 39 -7.12 1.32 -1.04
N PHE A 40 -7.62 0.21 -1.58
CA PHE A 40 -7.11 -0.40 -2.80
C PHE A 40 -8.19 -0.68 -3.84
N GLY A 41 -7.77 -0.69 -5.11
CA GLY A 41 -8.66 -0.93 -6.25
C GLY A 41 -8.97 -2.41 -6.47
N ASN A 42 -9.86 -2.68 -7.44
CA ASN A 42 -10.31 -4.03 -7.75
C ASN A 42 -9.18 -4.94 -8.23
N ASN A 43 -8.26 -4.44 -9.04
CA ASN A 43 -7.11 -5.24 -9.51
C ASN A 43 -6.24 -5.73 -8.34
N THR A 44 -6.03 -4.87 -7.32
CA THR A 44 -5.31 -5.26 -6.10
C THR A 44 -6.11 -6.27 -5.29
N LYS A 45 -7.44 -6.13 -5.21
CA LYS A 45 -8.33 -7.09 -4.55
C LYS A 45 -8.20 -8.48 -5.18
N GLU A 46 -8.29 -8.57 -6.50
CA GLU A 46 -8.17 -9.84 -7.22
C GLU A 46 -6.80 -10.49 -6.99
N ALA A 47 -5.72 -9.71 -7.10
CA ALA A 47 -4.37 -10.19 -6.85
C ALA A 47 -4.15 -10.64 -5.40
N LEU A 48 -4.74 -9.95 -4.42
CA LEU A 48 -4.67 -10.33 -3.01
C LEU A 48 -5.44 -11.63 -2.75
N ASN A 49 -6.64 -11.79 -3.29
CA ASN A 49 -7.41 -13.03 -3.19
C ASN A 49 -6.63 -14.20 -3.78
N ASP A 50 -6.15 -14.06 -5.01
CA ASP A 50 -5.35 -15.12 -5.65
C ASP A 50 -4.10 -15.46 -4.83
N TYR A 51 -3.40 -14.47 -4.31
CA TYR A 51 -2.24 -14.71 -3.46
C TYR A 51 -2.60 -15.41 -2.16
N ILE A 52 -3.66 -15.02 -1.47
CA ILE A 52 -4.09 -15.63 -0.20
C ILE A 52 -4.55 -17.07 -0.45
N ASP A 53 -5.40 -17.28 -1.45
CA ASP A 53 -6.06 -18.56 -1.71
C ASP A 53 -5.14 -19.58 -2.41
N ASN A 54 -4.28 -19.12 -3.32
CA ASN A 54 -3.50 -20.01 -4.19
C ASN A 54 -1.98 -19.93 -3.98
N GLY A 55 -1.47 -18.89 -3.32
CA GLY A 55 -0.04 -18.66 -3.14
C GLY A 55 0.43 -18.83 -1.72
N ARG A 56 -0.14 -18.04 -0.81
CA ARG A 56 0.34 -17.92 0.57
C ARG A 56 0.33 -19.25 1.32
N TYR A 57 -0.73 -20.04 1.20
CA TYR A 57 -0.84 -21.31 1.93
C TYR A 57 0.27 -22.31 1.57
N LYS A 58 0.86 -22.21 0.38
CA LYS A 58 1.94 -23.10 -0.06
C LYS A 58 3.26 -22.85 0.66
N VAL A 59 3.41 -21.67 1.26
CA VAL A 59 4.64 -21.25 1.94
C VAL A 59 4.44 -20.94 3.41
N ASP A 60 3.19 -20.97 3.91
CA ASP A 60 2.88 -20.68 5.31
C ASP A 60 3.05 -21.93 6.19
N PHE A 61 4.28 -22.34 6.41
CA PHE A 61 4.62 -23.51 7.21
C PHE A 61 4.51 -23.27 8.73
N HIS A 62 4.37 -22.01 9.17
CA HIS A 62 4.46 -21.61 10.58
C HIS A 62 3.23 -20.89 11.07
N ASN A 63 2.13 -20.88 10.31
CA ASN A 63 0.91 -20.13 10.63
C ASN A 63 1.21 -18.65 10.96
N SER A 64 1.92 -18.00 10.06
CA SER A 64 2.39 -16.63 10.21
C SER A 64 1.24 -15.62 10.22
N GLU A 65 1.30 -14.62 11.11
CA GLU A 65 0.35 -13.51 11.12
C GLU A 65 0.55 -12.53 9.95
N TYR A 66 1.74 -12.51 9.34
CA TYR A 66 2.07 -11.56 8.26
C TYR A 66 1.42 -11.96 6.94
N LEU A 67 0.99 -10.94 6.19
CA LEU A 67 0.38 -11.17 4.87
C LEU A 67 1.39 -11.74 3.89
N PHE A 68 2.53 -11.08 3.71
CA PHE A 68 3.50 -11.44 2.69
C PHE A 68 4.65 -12.28 3.26
N LEU A 69 4.79 -13.48 2.71
CA LEU A 69 5.79 -14.46 3.13
C LEU A 69 6.80 -14.73 2.03
N ASN A 70 8.01 -15.09 2.43
CA ASN A 70 9.02 -15.64 1.55
C ASN A 70 8.79 -17.16 1.34
N LYS A 71 9.60 -17.79 0.52
CA LYS A 71 9.54 -19.24 0.24
C LYS A 71 9.73 -20.13 1.48
N ASP A 72 10.31 -19.60 2.54
CA ASP A 72 10.61 -20.32 3.78
C ASP A 72 9.52 -20.08 4.86
N GLY A 73 8.41 -19.40 4.50
CA GLY A 73 7.29 -19.09 5.40
C GLY A 73 7.54 -17.91 6.34
N ASN A 74 8.64 -17.21 6.18
CA ASN A 74 8.96 -16.04 7.00
C ASN A 74 8.48 -14.75 6.35
N ARG A 75 8.24 -13.72 7.17
CA ARG A 75 7.92 -12.37 6.70
C ARG A 75 8.92 -11.88 5.67
N LEU A 76 8.45 -11.23 4.61
CA LEU A 76 9.31 -10.60 3.61
C LEU A 76 10.17 -9.49 4.24
N SER A 77 11.40 -9.34 3.75
CA SER A 77 12.27 -8.23 4.11
C SER A 77 12.15 -7.07 3.11
N ASP A 78 12.45 -5.86 3.56
CA ASP A 78 12.53 -4.67 2.70
C ASP A 78 13.48 -4.87 1.52
N ARG A 79 14.61 -5.55 1.76
CA ARG A 79 15.61 -5.87 0.73
C ARG A 79 15.01 -6.79 -0.35
N TYR A 80 14.20 -7.76 0.05
CA TYR A 80 13.60 -8.70 -0.91
C TYR A 80 12.54 -8.00 -1.78
N ILE A 81 11.73 -7.10 -1.20
CA ILE A 81 10.78 -6.28 -1.97
C ILE A 81 11.51 -5.42 -3.01
N ARG A 82 12.62 -4.78 -2.63
CA ARG A 82 13.43 -3.99 -3.58
C ARG A 82 13.92 -4.86 -4.73
N LYS A 83 14.43 -6.06 -4.43
CA LYS A 83 14.85 -7.02 -5.45
C LYS A 83 13.71 -7.41 -6.40
N ILE A 84 12.50 -7.69 -5.88
CA ILE A 84 11.33 -7.98 -6.72
C ILE A 84 11.03 -6.82 -7.67
N ILE A 85 11.08 -5.59 -7.16
CA ILE A 85 10.86 -4.39 -7.98
C ILE A 85 11.91 -4.30 -9.09
N ASP A 86 13.18 -4.47 -8.77
CA ASP A 86 14.27 -4.44 -9.74
C ASP A 86 14.10 -5.54 -10.81
N ASP A 87 13.74 -6.75 -10.41
CA ASP A 87 13.48 -7.88 -11.33
C ASP A 87 12.29 -7.60 -12.28
N VAL A 88 11.23 -6.97 -11.78
CA VAL A 88 10.05 -6.59 -12.59
C VAL A 88 10.43 -5.51 -13.61
N ILE A 89 11.19 -4.51 -13.19
CA ILE A 89 11.66 -3.41 -14.05
C ILE A 89 12.56 -3.95 -15.14
N PHE A 90 13.51 -4.82 -14.78
CA PHE A 90 14.38 -5.46 -15.73
C PHE A 90 13.62 -6.27 -16.79
N LYS A 91 12.61 -7.07 -16.36
CA LYS A 91 11.74 -7.82 -17.27
C LYS A 91 10.88 -6.94 -18.17
N ALA A 92 10.49 -5.78 -17.68
CA ALA A 92 9.69 -4.81 -18.45
C ALA A 92 10.56 -4.00 -19.45
N SER A 93 11.86 -4.24 -19.52
CA SER A 93 12.82 -3.49 -20.36
C SER A 93 12.76 -1.98 -20.17
N ILE A 94 12.51 -1.54 -18.94
CA ILE A 94 12.48 -0.11 -18.60
C ILE A 94 13.92 0.32 -18.27
N ASP A 95 14.47 1.20 -19.09
CA ASP A 95 15.85 1.73 -18.96
C ASP A 95 16.08 2.62 -17.72
N LYS A 96 15.10 2.75 -16.82
CA LYS A 96 15.19 3.62 -15.64
C LYS A 96 15.18 2.83 -14.36
N HIS A 97 16.15 3.14 -13.51
CA HIS A 97 16.12 2.64 -12.13
C HIS A 97 14.91 3.23 -11.38
N VAL A 98 13.95 2.39 -11.04
CA VAL A 98 12.73 2.78 -10.31
C VAL A 98 12.85 2.31 -8.87
N SER A 99 12.77 3.25 -7.94
CA SER A 99 12.80 2.95 -6.50
C SER A 99 11.37 2.88 -5.92
N PRO A 100 11.18 2.22 -4.76
CA PRO A 100 9.90 2.26 -4.04
C PRO A 100 9.41 3.68 -3.72
N HIS A 101 10.35 4.62 -3.49
CA HIS A 101 10.01 6.03 -3.31
C HIS A 101 9.45 6.68 -4.57
N MET A 102 9.99 6.34 -5.74
CA MET A 102 9.47 6.83 -7.02
C MET A 102 8.06 6.30 -7.29
N LEU A 103 7.80 5.01 -7.00
CA LEU A 103 6.46 4.43 -7.13
C LEU A 103 5.45 5.16 -6.24
N ARG A 104 5.82 5.43 -5.00
CA ARG A 104 5.00 6.19 -4.05
C ARG A 104 4.79 7.65 -4.50
N HIS A 105 5.82 8.29 -5.05
CA HIS A 105 5.71 9.64 -5.60
C HIS A 105 4.78 9.68 -6.82
N THR A 106 4.87 8.67 -7.70
CA THR A 106 3.97 8.53 -8.86
C THR A 106 2.52 8.37 -8.43
N PHE A 107 2.25 7.62 -7.35
CA PHE A 107 0.92 7.53 -6.74
C PHE A 107 0.39 8.91 -6.33
N ALA A 108 1.18 9.66 -5.55
CA ALA A 108 0.80 11.00 -5.10
C ALA A 108 0.52 11.95 -6.27
N THR A 109 1.41 11.98 -7.25
CA THR A 109 1.30 12.85 -8.43
C THR A 109 0.09 12.46 -9.29
N GLY A 110 -0.15 11.15 -9.45
CA GLY A 110 -1.32 10.63 -10.18
C GLY A 110 -2.63 11.08 -9.56
N MET A 111 -2.76 11.02 -8.24
CA MET A 111 -3.96 11.47 -7.54
C MET A 111 -4.16 12.99 -7.66
N LEU A 112 -3.11 13.79 -7.46
CA LEU A 112 -3.17 15.24 -7.60
C LEU A 112 -3.57 15.66 -9.02
N ASN A 113 -3.01 15.02 -10.04
CA ASN A 113 -3.34 15.30 -11.44
C ASN A 113 -4.79 14.93 -11.80
N ASN A 114 -5.39 13.98 -11.07
CA ASN A 114 -6.80 13.59 -11.22
C ASN A 114 -7.74 14.38 -10.28
N GLY A 115 -7.26 15.46 -9.68
CA GLY A 115 -8.09 16.41 -8.93
C GLY A 115 -8.22 16.10 -7.43
N ALA A 116 -7.41 15.18 -6.88
CA ALA A 116 -7.36 15.02 -5.44
C ALA A 116 -6.75 16.25 -4.77
N ASP A 117 -7.30 16.69 -3.66
CA ASP A 117 -6.70 17.76 -2.89
C ASP A 117 -5.43 17.29 -2.17
N LEU A 118 -4.52 18.22 -1.95
CA LEU A 118 -3.20 17.92 -1.36
C LEU A 118 -3.28 17.36 0.07
N VAL A 119 -4.30 17.75 0.84
CA VAL A 119 -4.48 17.31 2.23
C VAL A 119 -4.87 15.83 2.24
N SER A 120 -5.87 15.45 1.44
CA SER A 120 -6.28 14.05 1.29
C SER A 120 -5.15 13.15 0.82
N VAL A 121 -4.33 13.59 -0.15
CA VAL A 121 -3.17 12.82 -0.62
C VAL A 121 -2.13 12.67 0.49
N LYS A 122 -1.87 13.71 1.27
CA LYS A 122 -0.94 13.65 2.41
C LYS A 122 -1.42 12.69 3.49
N GLU A 123 -2.69 12.68 3.83
CA GLU A 123 -3.28 11.76 4.79
C GLU A 123 -3.16 10.31 4.32
N LEU A 124 -3.54 10.02 3.07
CA LEU A 124 -3.36 8.70 2.45
C LEU A 124 -1.92 8.21 2.50
N LEU A 125 -0.96 9.13 2.32
CA LEU A 125 0.46 8.82 2.38
C LEU A 125 1.01 8.77 3.81
N GLY A 126 0.30 9.29 4.82
CA GLY A 126 0.78 9.37 6.19
C GLY A 126 2.02 10.28 6.32
N HIS A 127 2.00 11.47 5.72
CA HIS A 127 3.05 12.48 5.88
C HIS A 127 2.83 13.31 7.15
N GLU A 128 3.83 13.36 8.01
CA GLU A 128 3.82 13.93 9.36
C GLU A 128 4.00 15.45 9.44
N SER A 129 4.13 16.19 8.37
CA SER A 129 4.41 17.62 8.53
C SER A 129 3.35 18.54 7.94
N LEU A 130 2.46 18.97 8.80
CA LEU A 130 2.05 20.36 8.92
C LEU A 130 1.75 20.60 10.39
N ASN A 131 2.43 21.60 10.99
CA ASN A 131 1.98 22.29 12.19
C ASN A 131 0.63 22.97 11.89
N THR A 132 -0.44 22.22 11.92
CA THR A 132 -1.78 22.71 12.05
C THR A 132 -2.49 21.79 13.04
N THR A 133 -2.26 22.16 14.28
CA THR A 133 -3.05 21.79 15.43
C THR A 133 -4.52 21.97 15.07
N SER A 134 -5.29 20.89 15.27
CA SER A 134 -6.74 20.92 15.42
C SER A 134 -7.54 21.57 14.29
N ILE A 135 -8.00 20.76 13.33
CA ILE A 135 -9.37 20.85 12.77
C ILE A 135 -9.78 19.55 12.02
N TYR A 136 -8.83 18.66 11.63
CA TYR A 136 -9.17 17.44 10.89
C TYR A 136 -8.90 16.14 11.68
N THR A 137 -9.55 16.01 12.82
CA THR A 137 -9.77 14.70 13.46
C THR A 137 -10.96 14.05 12.74
N HIS A 138 -10.70 12.98 12.02
CA HIS A 138 -11.65 12.14 11.30
C HIS A 138 -12.08 12.63 9.90
N VAL A 139 -11.19 12.47 8.93
CA VAL A 139 -11.67 12.15 7.59
C VAL A 139 -12.25 10.74 7.70
N SER A 140 -13.55 10.59 7.52
CA SER A 140 -14.18 9.28 7.58
C SER A 140 -13.60 8.37 6.49
N ASP A 141 -13.49 7.07 6.76
CA ASP A 141 -13.02 6.07 5.79
C ASP A 141 -13.76 6.17 4.45
N ASP A 142 -15.02 6.58 4.48
CA ASP A 142 -15.87 6.80 3.32
C ASP A 142 -15.35 7.94 2.43
N LYS A 143 -14.88 9.04 3.02
CA LYS A 143 -14.31 10.16 2.27
C LYS A 143 -12.97 9.80 1.64
N ILE A 144 -12.15 9.01 2.33
CA ILE A 144 -10.89 8.48 1.78
C ILE A 144 -11.18 7.58 0.57
N ARG A 145 -12.20 6.72 0.66
CA ARG A 145 -12.66 5.87 -0.46
C ARG A 145 -13.18 6.69 -1.63
N GLU A 146 -13.97 7.71 -1.35
CA GLU A 146 -14.54 8.58 -2.39
C GLU A 146 -13.43 9.28 -3.17
N VAL A 147 -12.45 9.86 -2.48
CA VAL A 147 -11.28 10.51 -3.10
C VAL A 147 -10.48 9.50 -3.91
N TYR A 148 -10.18 8.32 -3.36
CA TYR A 148 -9.46 7.28 -4.06
C TYR A 148 -10.19 6.86 -5.35
N ASN A 149 -11.48 6.53 -5.27
CA ASN A 149 -12.26 6.07 -6.42
C ASN A 149 -12.39 7.14 -7.51
N LYS A 150 -12.41 8.43 -7.14
CA LYS A 150 -12.51 9.54 -8.10
C LYS A 150 -11.18 9.92 -8.75
N THR A 151 -10.06 9.71 -8.07
CA THR A 151 -8.79 10.31 -8.46
C THR A 151 -7.68 9.31 -8.78
N HIS A 152 -7.83 8.06 -8.37
CA HIS A 152 -6.81 7.05 -8.66
C HIS A 152 -7.00 6.44 -10.06
N PRO A 153 -5.94 6.40 -10.92
CA PRO A 153 -6.06 5.92 -12.31
C PRO A 153 -6.46 4.45 -12.48
N ARG A 154 -6.40 3.65 -11.39
CA ARG A 154 -6.71 2.21 -11.35
C ARG A 154 -7.71 1.84 -10.26
N ALA A 155 -8.57 2.78 -9.88
CA ALA A 155 -9.59 2.53 -8.87
C ALA A 155 -10.67 1.53 -9.32
#